data_d5e6f5529b80a05695673dd1ee12164f
#
_entry.id   d5e6f5529b80a05695673dd1ee12164f
#
_cell.length_a   1.000
_cell.length_b   1.000
_cell.length_c   1.000
_cell.angle_alpha   90.00
_cell.angle_beta   90.00
_cell.angle_gamma   90.00
#
_symmetry.space_group_name_H-M   'P 1'
#
loop_
_entity.id
_entity.type
_entity.pdbx_description
1 polymer ?
#
loop_
_entity_poly.entity_id
_entity_poly.type
_entity_poly.pdbx_seq_one_letter_code
_entity_poly.pdbx_strand_id
1 'polypeptide(L)'
;MTIVDVVALEAKVKEMYRLVAEAPHGAYHFEMGRRLADRLGYDRDLLDRVPGGAVDSFAGVGYVFGLAQLVEGERVIDLGSGSGMDACYAAQLVGPRGRVVGIDFTPQQLDRARRLATAAGLDQVAFREGRIESIPADDETFDCVISNGVINLSPDKSRVFAEAARVLRPGGRLAIADIVTERQLKDSIVCDADLWAACIGGASQEDSFLAAIEDAGLTVTAMWRNGYEFISDRARDASARYGVKSISLLAVKN
;
A
#
# COMPACT_ATOMS: atom_id res chain seq x y z
N MET A 1 -3.56 -0.58 29.05
CA MET A 1 -3.23 -0.45 27.62
C MET A 1 -2.27 -1.57 27.29
N THR A 2 -2.71 -2.56 26.55
CA THR A 2 -1.81 -3.62 26.08
C THR A 2 -1.00 -3.01 24.92
N ILE A 3 0.32 -2.94 25.09
CA ILE A 3 1.21 -2.36 24.08
C ILE A 3 1.54 -3.47 23.08
N VAL A 4 1.32 -3.21 21.78
CA VAL A 4 1.76 -4.10 20.71
C VAL A 4 3.29 -4.18 20.75
N ASP A 5 3.84 -5.39 20.73
CA ASP A 5 5.28 -5.57 20.54
C ASP A 5 5.65 -5.23 19.08
N VAL A 6 6.04 -3.99 18.86
CA VAL A 6 6.37 -3.45 17.54
C VAL A 6 7.52 -4.21 16.89
N VAL A 7 8.51 -4.66 17.67
CA VAL A 7 9.68 -5.39 17.14
C VAL A 7 9.27 -6.77 16.64
N ALA A 8 8.45 -7.48 17.42
CA ALA A 8 7.92 -8.78 17.02
C ALA A 8 6.98 -8.67 15.81
N LEU A 9 6.15 -7.63 15.77
CA LEU A 9 5.27 -7.33 14.64
C LEU A 9 6.06 -7.11 13.35
N GLU A 10 7.03 -6.20 13.37
CA GLU A 10 7.87 -5.91 12.20
C GLU A 10 8.63 -7.14 11.70
N ALA A 11 9.16 -7.95 12.61
CA ALA A 11 9.84 -9.17 12.24
C ALA A 11 8.92 -10.14 11.49
N LYS A 12 7.66 -10.28 11.94
CA LYS A 12 6.66 -11.14 11.27
C LYS A 12 6.23 -10.57 9.92
N VAL A 13 5.99 -9.27 9.81
CA VAL A 13 5.65 -8.61 8.54
C VAL A 13 6.80 -8.78 7.54
N LYS A 14 8.05 -8.51 7.96
CA LYS A 14 9.24 -8.72 7.11
C LYS A 14 9.36 -10.16 6.63
N GLU A 15 9.20 -11.12 7.54
CA GLU A 15 9.31 -12.55 7.19
C GLU A 15 8.22 -12.97 6.20
N MET A 16 6.98 -12.53 6.39
CA MET A 16 5.90 -12.82 5.45
C MET A 16 6.19 -12.27 4.06
N TYR A 17 6.54 -10.98 3.95
CA TYR A 17 6.79 -10.36 2.65
C TYR A 17 8.12 -10.79 2.03
N ARG A 18 9.09 -11.28 2.82
CA ARG A 18 10.25 -11.99 2.31
C ARG A 18 9.83 -13.27 1.58
N LEU A 19 8.95 -14.07 2.21
CA LEU A 19 8.41 -15.29 1.58
C LEU A 19 7.62 -14.98 0.32
N VAL A 20 6.81 -13.91 0.30
CA VAL A 20 6.11 -13.45 -0.91
C VAL A 20 7.09 -13.12 -2.03
N ALA A 21 8.22 -12.46 -1.74
CA ALA A 21 9.23 -12.14 -2.74
C ALA A 21 9.93 -13.39 -3.30
N GLU A 22 10.21 -14.37 -2.45
CA GLU A 22 10.94 -15.58 -2.81
C GLU A 22 10.06 -16.66 -3.47
N ALA A 23 8.80 -16.76 -3.05
CA ALA A 23 7.85 -17.78 -3.49
C ALA A 23 6.44 -17.21 -3.74
N PRO A 24 6.23 -16.35 -4.75
CA PRO A 24 4.96 -15.65 -4.97
C PRO A 24 3.76 -16.60 -5.25
N HIS A 25 4.03 -17.84 -5.62
CA HIS A 25 3.00 -18.87 -5.82
C HIS A 25 2.78 -19.76 -4.59
N GLY A 26 3.30 -19.38 -3.43
CA GLY A 26 3.08 -20.07 -2.15
C GLY A 26 1.62 -19.98 -1.68
N ALA A 27 1.28 -20.79 -0.68
CA ALA A 27 -0.04 -20.71 -0.06
C ALA A 27 -0.04 -19.59 1.01
N TYR A 28 -0.72 -18.50 0.71
CA TYR A 28 -0.89 -17.37 1.63
C TYR A 28 -2.34 -17.26 2.08
N HIS A 29 -2.59 -16.53 3.16
CA HIS A 29 -3.96 -16.29 3.67
C HIS A 29 -4.67 -15.12 2.98
N PHE A 30 -4.03 -14.51 1.99
CA PHE A 30 -4.56 -13.47 1.10
C PHE A 30 -4.34 -13.87 -0.36
N GLU A 31 -5.18 -13.33 -1.24
CA GLU A 31 -5.06 -13.52 -2.67
C GLU A 31 -3.95 -12.66 -3.24
N MET A 32 -3.32 -13.14 -4.32
CA MET A 32 -2.22 -12.43 -4.98
C MET A 32 -2.28 -12.57 -6.50
N GLY A 33 -1.45 -11.73 -7.15
CA GLY A 33 -1.13 -11.86 -8.55
C GLY A 33 -2.19 -11.33 -9.51
N ARG A 34 -2.10 -11.78 -10.76
CA ARG A 34 -2.88 -11.27 -11.88
C ARG A 34 -4.39 -11.32 -11.66
N ARG A 35 -4.89 -12.43 -11.10
CA ARG A 35 -6.33 -12.58 -10.86
C ARG A 35 -6.87 -11.55 -9.88
N LEU A 36 -6.11 -11.27 -8.82
CA LEU A 36 -6.46 -10.22 -7.88
C LEU A 36 -6.48 -8.86 -8.56
N ALA A 37 -5.44 -8.50 -9.31
CA ALA A 37 -5.35 -7.22 -10.02
C ALA A 37 -6.51 -7.04 -11.02
N ASP A 38 -6.84 -8.07 -11.82
CA ASP A 38 -7.99 -8.06 -12.74
C ASP A 38 -9.31 -7.79 -11.99
N ARG A 39 -9.52 -8.45 -10.84
CA ARG A 39 -10.74 -8.28 -10.03
C ARG A 39 -10.83 -6.90 -9.37
N LEU A 40 -9.69 -6.33 -8.98
CA LEU A 40 -9.62 -4.99 -8.40
C LEU A 40 -9.80 -3.87 -9.43
N GLY A 41 -9.80 -4.19 -10.74
CA GLY A 41 -10.10 -3.24 -11.80
C GLY A 41 -8.88 -2.62 -12.49
N TYR A 42 -7.70 -3.24 -12.36
CA TYR A 42 -6.54 -2.81 -13.13
C TYR A 42 -6.77 -3.04 -14.63
N ASP A 43 -6.35 -2.07 -15.45
CA ASP A 43 -6.41 -2.18 -16.89
C ASP A 43 -5.46 -3.28 -17.40
N ARG A 44 -6.00 -4.22 -18.19
CA ARG A 44 -5.26 -5.40 -18.63
C ARG A 44 -4.12 -5.09 -19.57
N ASP A 45 -4.32 -4.13 -20.46
CA ASP A 45 -3.30 -3.73 -21.45
C ASP A 45 -2.12 -3.04 -20.76
N LEU A 46 -2.38 -2.28 -19.69
CA LEU A 46 -1.33 -1.69 -18.87
C LEU A 46 -0.63 -2.74 -18.00
N LEU A 47 -1.37 -3.69 -17.41
CA LEU A 47 -0.79 -4.81 -16.65
C LEU A 47 0.13 -5.69 -17.50
N ASP A 48 -0.17 -5.87 -18.78
CA ASP A 48 0.66 -6.64 -19.72
C ASP A 48 2.01 -5.98 -20.00
N ARG A 49 2.14 -4.68 -19.69
CA ARG A 49 3.41 -3.92 -19.78
C ARG A 49 4.17 -3.89 -18.46
N VAL A 50 3.55 -4.31 -17.36
CA VAL A 50 4.22 -4.45 -16.06
C VAL A 50 4.98 -5.77 -16.03
N PRO A 51 6.21 -5.83 -15.47
CA PRO A 51 6.96 -7.08 -15.34
C PRO A 51 6.12 -8.17 -14.64
N GLY A 52 5.96 -9.33 -15.29
CA GLY A 52 5.11 -10.42 -14.79
C GLY A 52 5.45 -10.85 -13.38
N GLY A 53 6.75 -10.91 -13.03
CA GLY A 53 7.17 -11.22 -11.67
C GLY A 53 6.78 -10.19 -10.60
N ALA A 54 6.53 -8.94 -10.97
CA ALA A 54 5.97 -7.94 -10.07
C ALA A 54 4.46 -8.16 -9.89
N VAL A 55 3.76 -8.46 -11.00
CA VAL A 55 2.34 -8.82 -10.97
C VAL A 55 2.09 -10.07 -10.12
N ASP A 56 2.92 -11.12 -10.26
CA ASP A 56 2.78 -12.36 -9.48
C ASP A 56 2.84 -12.14 -7.97
N SER A 57 3.62 -11.15 -7.53
CA SER A 57 3.81 -10.81 -6.11
C SER A 57 2.81 -9.75 -5.59
N PHE A 58 1.89 -9.29 -6.43
CA PHE A 58 0.93 -8.25 -6.06
C PHE A 58 -0.07 -8.77 -5.03
N ALA A 59 -0.18 -8.07 -3.90
CA ALA A 59 -1.06 -8.37 -2.78
C ALA A 59 -1.85 -7.13 -2.32
N GLY A 60 -2.16 -6.23 -3.24
CA GLY A 60 -2.93 -5.02 -2.94
C GLY A 60 -4.38 -5.31 -2.59
N VAL A 61 -5.06 -4.32 -2.04
CA VAL A 61 -6.44 -4.45 -1.55
C VAL A 61 -7.43 -3.55 -2.31
N GLY A 62 -6.94 -2.77 -3.29
CA GLY A 62 -7.78 -1.89 -4.12
C GLY A 62 -7.07 -1.41 -5.37
N TYR A 63 -7.78 -0.59 -6.16
CA TYR A 63 -7.26 0.09 -7.34
C TYR A 63 -7.20 1.60 -7.10
N VAL A 64 -6.00 2.11 -6.87
CA VAL A 64 -5.79 3.53 -6.49
C VAL A 64 -5.75 4.49 -7.68
N PHE A 65 -5.44 4.00 -8.88
CA PHE A 65 -5.15 4.85 -10.05
C PHE A 65 -6.38 5.57 -10.61
N GLY A 66 -7.58 5.01 -10.44
CA GLY A 66 -8.83 5.69 -10.79
C GLY A 66 -9.05 6.98 -9.98
N LEU A 67 -8.55 7.01 -8.73
CA LEU A 67 -8.56 8.20 -7.87
C LEU A 67 -7.33 9.07 -8.08
N ALA A 68 -6.15 8.45 -8.19
CA ALA A 68 -4.88 9.15 -8.39
C ALA A 68 -4.87 10.00 -9.67
N GLN A 69 -5.53 9.51 -10.74
CA GLN A 69 -5.60 10.18 -12.05
C GLN A 69 -4.24 10.73 -12.48
N LEU A 70 -3.22 9.85 -12.47
CA LEU A 70 -1.86 10.22 -12.81
C LEU A 70 -1.78 10.75 -14.24
N VAL A 71 -0.98 11.79 -14.43
CA VAL A 71 -0.74 12.40 -15.75
C VAL A 71 0.74 12.33 -16.13
N GLU A 72 1.02 12.46 -17.43
CA GLU A 72 2.38 12.40 -17.96
C GLU A 72 3.30 13.46 -17.33
N GLY A 73 4.48 13.03 -16.91
CA GLY A 73 5.50 13.90 -16.31
C GLY A 73 5.44 14.01 -14.78
N GLU A 74 4.44 13.46 -14.13
CA GLU A 74 4.33 13.53 -12.67
C GLU A 74 5.42 12.75 -11.93
N ARG A 75 5.69 13.20 -10.71
CA ARG A 75 6.57 12.55 -9.74
C ARG A 75 5.71 11.84 -8.70
N VAL A 76 5.82 10.52 -8.65
CA VAL A 76 5.00 9.66 -7.79
C VAL A 76 5.89 8.92 -6.81
N ILE A 77 5.42 8.76 -5.57
CA ILE A 77 6.02 7.85 -4.60
C ILE A 77 5.02 6.78 -4.19
N ASP A 78 5.47 5.51 -4.18
CA ASP A 78 4.70 4.32 -3.81
C ASP A 78 5.18 3.83 -2.43
N LEU A 79 4.32 3.92 -1.42
CA LEU A 79 4.61 3.54 -0.05
C LEU A 79 4.34 2.05 0.17
N GLY A 80 5.39 1.28 0.50
CA GLY A 80 5.34 -0.16 0.62
C GLY A 80 5.21 -0.83 -0.74
N SER A 81 6.09 -0.44 -1.67
CA SER A 81 6.02 -0.85 -3.08
C SER A 81 6.19 -2.35 -3.33
N GLY A 82 6.63 -3.12 -2.33
CA GLY A 82 6.88 -4.54 -2.48
C GLY A 82 7.78 -4.85 -3.67
N SER A 83 7.41 -5.84 -4.49
CA SER A 83 8.12 -6.19 -5.74
C SER A 83 7.87 -5.22 -6.90
N GLY A 84 7.19 -4.08 -6.66
CA GLY A 84 7.12 -2.95 -7.57
C GLY A 84 5.97 -2.97 -8.57
N MET A 85 4.89 -3.72 -8.34
CA MET A 85 3.77 -3.80 -9.29
C MET A 85 3.12 -2.43 -9.50
N ASP A 86 2.68 -1.75 -8.43
CA ASP A 86 2.01 -0.44 -8.52
C ASP A 86 2.99 0.65 -8.98
N ALA A 87 4.24 0.61 -8.54
CA ALA A 87 5.27 1.53 -9.02
C ALA A 87 5.53 1.39 -10.53
N CYS A 88 5.62 0.16 -11.07
CA CYS A 88 5.79 -0.08 -12.50
C CYS A 88 4.52 0.28 -13.30
N TYR A 89 3.34 0.06 -12.73
CA TYR A 89 2.07 0.48 -13.33
C TYR A 89 1.96 2.01 -13.39
N ALA A 90 2.28 2.71 -12.29
CA ALA A 90 2.37 4.17 -12.26
C ALA A 90 3.31 4.72 -13.33
N ALA A 91 4.44 4.05 -13.56
CA ALA A 91 5.41 4.45 -14.57
C ALA A 91 4.86 4.42 -16.00
N GLN A 92 3.92 3.51 -16.30
CA GLN A 92 3.22 3.51 -17.61
C GLN A 92 2.33 4.74 -17.78
N LEU A 93 1.72 5.21 -16.68
CA LEU A 93 0.82 6.36 -16.69
C LEU A 93 1.56 7.70 -16.76
N VAL A 94 2.64 7.83 -15.97
CA VAL A 94 3.42 9.09 -15.97
C VAL A 94 4.39 9.21 -17.13
N GLY A 95 4.62 8.12 -17.86
CA GLY A 95 5.47 8.09 -19.06
C GLY A 95 6.96 8.37 -18.79
N PRO A 96 7.78 8.48 -19.84
CA PRO A 96 9.24 8.58 -19.71
C PRO A 96 9.73 9.91 -19.10
N ARG A 97 8.90 10.95 -19.10
CA ARG A 97 9.20 12.25 -18.47
C ARG A 97 8.87 12.27 -16.99
N GLY A 98 8.01 11.36 -16.51
CA GLY A 98 7.67 11.20 -15.11
C GLY A 98 8.77 10.53 -14.30
N ARG A 99 8.56 10.42 -13.01
CA ARG A 99 9.46 9.69 -12.09
C ARG A 99 8.61 8.97 -11.05
N VAL A 100 8.95 7.72 -10.79
CA VAL A 100 8.32 6.91 -9.74
C VAL A 100 9.39 6.43 -8.77
N VAL A 101 9.13 6.60 -7.48
CA VAL A 101 9.99 6.08 -6.41
C VAL A 101 9.16 5.10 -5.59
N GLY A 102 9.52 3.83 -5.58
CA GLY A 102 8.97 2.86 -4.65
C GLY A 102 9.82 2.79 -3.38
N ILE A 103 9.19 2.79 -2.22
CA ILE A 103 9.87 2.51 -0.95
C ILE A 103 9.32 1.25 -0.30
N ASP A 104 10.22 0.45 0.25
CA ASP A 104 9.88 -0.73 1.06
C ASP A 104 10.96 -0.93 2.12
N PHE A 105 10.64 -1.61 3.21
CA PHE A 105 11.61 -1.91 4.26
C PHE A 105 12.14 -3.35 4.21
N THR A 106 11.68 -4.16 3.21
CA THR A 106 12.06 -5.55 2.99
C THR A 106 13.09 -5.64 1.87
N PRO A 107 14.37 -5.94 2.16
CA PRO A 107 15.43 -5.95 1.14
C PRO A 107 15.13 -6.90 -0.04
N GLN A 108 14.54 -8.08 0.22
CA GLN A 108 14.23 -9.07 -0.81
C GLN A 108 13.19 -8.56 -1.80
N GLN A 109 12.19 -7.79 -1.32
CA GLN A 109 11.21 -7.13 -2.17
C GLN A 109 11.90 -6.11 -3.08
N LEU A 110 12.73 -5.25 -2.50
CA LEU A 110 13.45 -4.21 -3.25
C LEU A 110 14.41 -4.78 -4.29
N ASP A 111 15.15 -5.83 -3.94
CA ASP A 111 16.08 -6.48 -4.87
C ASP A 111 15.34 -7.11 -6.04
N ARG A 112 14.18 -7.72 -5.77
CA ARG A 112 13.30 -8.23 -6.81
C ARG A 112 12.75 -7.10 -7.69
N ALA A 113 12.21 -6.04 -7.09
CA ALA A 113 11.67 -4.88 -7.80
C ALA A 113 12.71 -4.22 -8.73
N ARG A 114 13.93 -3.97 -8.23
CA ARG A 114 15.03 -3.40 -9.01
C ARG A 114 15.38 -4.26 -10.22
N ARG A 115 15.54 -5.57 -10.02
CA ARG A 115 15.85 -6.49 -11.15
C ARG A 115 14.74 -6.50 -12.20
N LEU A 116 13.48 -6.52 -11.78
CA LEU A 116 12.32 -6.55 -12.67
C LEU A 116 12.19 -5.24 -13.46
N ALA A 117 12.32 -4.09 -12.82
CA ALA A 117 12.25 -2.79 -13.48
C ALA A 117 13.40 -2.60 -14.47
N THR A 118 14.64 -2.95 -14.09
CA THR A 118 15.81 -2.89 -14.98
C THR A 118 15.63 -3.79 -16.21
N ALA A 119 15.18 -5.03 -16.01
CA ALA A 119 14.94 -5.97 -17.10
C ALA A 119 13.84 -5.50 -18.08
N ALA A 120 12.90 -4.70 -17.60
CA ALA A 120 11.83 -4.10 -18.41
C ALA A 120 12.18 -2.72 -18.99
N GLY A 121 13.40 -2.20 -18.76
CA GLY A 121 13.83 -0.89 -19.25
C GLY A 121 13.05 0.30 -18.68
N LEU A 122 12.55 0.18 -17.43
CA LEU A 122 11.78 1.24 -16.75
C LEU A 122 12.75 2.22 -16.04
N ASP A 123 13.50 3.01 -16.80
CA ASP A 123 14.52 3.93 -16.27
C ASP A 123 13.94 5.06 -15.39
N GLN A 124 12.64 5.33 -15.50
CA GLN A 124 11.93 6.33 -14.70
C GLN A 124 11.51 5.80 -13.30
N VAL A 125 11.74 4.50 -13.00
CA VAL A 125 11.39 3.89 -11.71
C VAL A 125 12.65 3.66 -10.88
N ALA A 126 12.62 4.07 -9.62
CA ALA A 126 13.67 3.79 -8.65
C ALA A 126 13.08 3.16 -7.38
N PHE A 127 13.82 2.24 -6.76
CA PHE A 127 13.40 1.61 -5.50
C PHE A 127 14.41 1.91 -4.40
N ARG A 128 13.91 2.37 -3.24
CA ARG A 128 14.72 2.77 -2.08
C ARG A 128 14.29 2.01 -0.84
N GLU A 129 15.26 1.62 -0.03
CA GLU A 129 14.98 1.11 1.30
C GLU A 129 14.52 2.27 2.19
N GLY A 130 13.41 2.08 2.89
CA GLY A 130 12.87 3.10 3.79
C GLY A 130 11.60 2.61 4.49
N ARG A 131 11.28 3.28 5.57
CA ARG A 131 10.05 3.07 6.33
C ARG A 131 9.01 4.11 5.89
N ILE A 132 7.76 3.72 5.88
CA ILE A 132 6.67 4.65 5.53
C ILE A 132 6.43 5.70 6.63
N GLU A 133 6.87 5.44 7.87
CA GLU A 133 6.88 6.39 8.98
C GLU A 133 8.05 7.39 8.96
N SER A 134 9.03 7.19 8.05
CA SER A 134 10.20 8.07 7.85
C SER A 134 10.67 7.95 6.41
N ILE A 135 9.99 8.64 5.51
CA ILE A 135 10.17 8.54 4.05
C ILE A 135 11.52 9.18 3.67
N PRO A 136 12.43 8.43 2.99
CA PRO A 136 13.75 8.92 2.59
C PRO A 136 13.66 9.81 1.34
N ALA A 137 12.97 10.94 1.46
CA ALA A 137 12.77 11.94 0.42
C ALA A 137 12.65 13.34 1.03
N ASP A 138 12.98 14.34 0.23
CA ASP A 138 12.86 15.74 0.61
C ASP A 138 11.39 16.18 0.65
N ASP A 139 11.12 17.25 1.40
CA ASP A 139 9.81 17.86 1.48
C ASP A 139 9.33 18.32 0.10
N GLU A 140 8.03 18.31 -0.10
CA GLU A 140 7.34 18.86 -1.28
C GLU A 140 7.90 18.40 -2.63
N THR A 141 8.33 17.12 -2.67
CA THR A 141 8.99 16.55 -3.84
C THR A 141 8.02 15.92 -4.84
N PHE A 142 6.88 15.38 -4.36
CA PHE A 142 6.00 14.55 -5.18
C PHE A 142 4.65 15.20 -5.48
N ASP A 143 4.12 14.89 -6.67
CA ASP A 143 2.79 15.27 -7.12
C ASP A 143 1.73 14.34 -6.54
N CYS A 144 2.09 13.05 -6.39
CA CYS A 144 1.20 12.02 -5.88
C CYS A 144 1.96 11.04 -4.98
N VAL A 145 1.34 10.70 -3.84
CA VAL A 145 1.68 9.56 -3.00
C VAL A 145 0.64 8.48 -3.25
N ILE A 146 1.08 7.26 -3.55
CA ILE A 146 0.22 6.08 -3.62
C ILE A 146 0.61 5.07 -2.55
N SER A 147 -0.36 4.24 -2.10
CA SER A 147 -0.11 3.09 -1.23
C SER A 147 -1.25 2.08 -1.34
N ASN A 148 -0.94 0.79 -1.20
CA ASN A 148 -1.92 -0.27 -1.41
C ASN A 148 -1.75 -1.42 -0.40
N GLY A 149 -2.55 -1.41 0.67
CA GLY A 149 -2.60 -2.46 1.68
C GLY A 149 -1.43 -2.48 2.67
N VAL A 150 -0.77 -1.34 2.89
CA VAL A 150 0.45 -1.24 3.69
C VAL A 150 0.28 -0.41 4.96
N ILE A 151 -0.51 0.67 4.92
CA ILE A 151 -0.61 1.60 6.04
C ILE A 151 -1.22 0.92 7.28
N ASN A 152 -2.15 -0.01 7.07
CA ASN A 152 -2.71 -0.80 8.18
C ASN A 152 -1.63 -1.60 8.94
N LEU A 153 -0.51 -1.95 8.30
CA LEU A 153 0.60 -2.69 8.92
C LEU A 153 1.51 -1.79 9.79
N SER A 154 1.42 -0.47 9.65
CA SER A 154 2.17 0.46 10.48
C SER A 154 1.56 0.57 11.89
N PRO A 155 2.39 0.54 12.95
CA PRO A 155 1.93 0.81 14.30
C PRO A 155 1.63 2.31 14.55
N ASP A 156 2.16 3.21 13.70
CA ASP A 156 2.00 4.67 13.81
C ASP A 156 1.50 5.29 12.50
N LYS A 157 0.20 5.15 12.24
CA LYS A 157 -0.44 5.66 11.03
C LYS A 157 -0.44 7.19 10.96
N SER A 158 -0.54 7.86 12.10
CA SER A 158 -0.47 9.33 12.15
C SER A 158 0.87 9.82 11.62
N ARG A 159 1.95 9.13 11.98
CA ARG A 159 3.28 9.43 11.45
C ARG A 159 3.38 9.16 9.95
N VAL A 160 2.77 8.08 9.45
CA VAL A 160 2.73 7.79 8.01
C VAL A 160 2.04 8.91 7.24
N PHE A 161 0.86 9.37 7.71
CA PHE A 161 0.16 10.46 7.03
C PHE A 161 0.90 11.79 7.11
N ALA A 162 1.54 12.10 8.24
CA ALA A 162 2.40 13.27 8.38
C ALA A 162 3.58 13.25 7.38
N GLU A 163 4.23 12.10 7.20
CA GLU A 163 5.29 11.92 6.22
C GLU A 163 4.78 12.00 4.78
N ALA A 164 3.62 11.39 4.48
CA ALA A 164 2.97 11.51 3.17
C ALA A 164 2.66 12.99 2.85
N ALA A 165 2.10 13.73 3.81
CA ALA A 165 1.85 15.16 3.66
C ALA A 165 3.14 15.96 3.49
N ARG A 166 4.20 15.62 4.23
CA ARG A 166 5.52 16.29 4.14
C ARG A 166 6.11 16.21 2.75
N VAL A 167 6.11 15.01 2.15
CA VAL A 167 6.73 14.80 0.83
C VAL A 167 5.88 15.26 -0.34
N LEU A 168 4.57 15.44 -0.14
CA LEU A 168 3.67 16.02 -1.14
C LEU A 168 3.91 17.52 -1.27
N ARG A 169 3.94 18.02 -2.51
CA ARG A 169 3.86 19.46 -2.77
C ARG A 169 2.48 20.02 -2.43
N PRO A 170 2.32 21.32 -2.18
CA PRO A 170 0.99 21.95 -2.09
C PRO A 170 0.12 21.59 -3.30
N GLY A 171 -1.13 21.20 -3.05
CA GLY A 171 -2.02 20.68 -4.09
C GLY A 171 -1.71 19.27 -4.59
N GLY A 172 -0.66 18.63 -4.07
CA GLY A 172 -0.36 17.22 -4.32
C GLY A 172 -1.39 16.31 -3.65
N ARG A 173 -1.47 15.06 -4.09
CA ARG A 173 -2.54 14.15 -3.66
C ARG A 173 -2.04 12.82 -3.11
N LEU A 174 -2.73 12.32 -2.10
CA LEU A 174 -2.59 11.00 -1.52
C LEU A 174 -3.72 10.12 -2.04
N ALA A 175 -3.40 9.07 -2.82
CA ALA A 175 -4.36 8.09 -3.29
C ALA A 175 -4.00 6.70 -2.74
N ILE A 176 -4.82 6.18 -1.85
CA ILE A 176 -4.51 4.92 -1.15
C ILE A 176 -5.67 3.94 -1.20
N ALA A 177 -5.33 2.66 -1.11
CA ALA A 177 -6.27 1.59 -0.79
C ALA A 177 -5.78 0.89 0.48
N ASP A 178 -6.65 0.71 1.46
CA ASP A 178 -6.27 0.05 2.71
C ASP A 178 -7.46 -0.62 3.42
N ILE A 179 -7.15 -1.39 4.45
CA ILE A 179 -8.13 -2.10 5.27
C ILE A 179 -8.47 -1.28 6.49
N VAL A 180 -9.76 -1.04 6.68
CA VAL A 180 -10.34 -0.33 7.83
C VAL A 180 -11.44 -1.16 8.47
N THR A 181 -11.93 -0.75 9.64
CA THR A 181 -13.04 -1.37 10.36
C THR A 181 -14.15 -0.37 10.63
N GLU A 182 -15.39 -0.85 10.68
CA GLU A 182 -16.53 -0.01 11.13
C GLU A 182 -16.54 0.15 12.65
N ARG A 183 -16.07 -0.87 13.36
CA ARG A 183 -16.06 -0.93 14.84
C ARG A 183 -14.65 -1.11 15.34
N GLN A 184 -14.33 -0.51 16.48
CA GLN A 184 -13.04 -0.69 17.15
C GLN A 184 -12.75 -2.18 17.38
N LEU A 185 -11.59 -2.63 16.96
CA LEU A 185 -11.10 -3.98 17.24
C LEU A 185 -10.79 -4.14 18.74
N LYS A 186 -10.97 -5.36 19.26
CA LYS A 186 -10.55 -5.68 20.63
C LYS A 186 -9.03 -5.77 20.73
N ASP A 187 -8.49 -5.45 21.91
CA ASP A 187 -7.06 -5.55 22.20
C ASP A 187 -6.48 -6.94 21.85
N SER A 188 -7.23 -8.03 22.06
CA SER A 188 -6.80 -9.38 21.73
C SER A 188 -6.59 -9.63 20.22
N ILE A 189 -7.19 -8.79 19.36
CA ILE A 189 -6.99 -8.83 17.91
C ILE A 189 -5.86 -7.88 17.53
N VAL A 190 -5.86 -6.67 18.10
CA VAL A 190 -4.83 -5.65 17.85
C VAL A 190 -3.45 -6.13 18.31
N CYS A 191 -3.37 -6.96 19.35
CA CYS A 191 -2.10 -7.50 19.86
C CYS A 191 -1.68 -8.82 19.23
N ASP A 192 -2.45 -9.37 18.30
CA ASP A 192 -2.14 -10.61 17.58
C ASP A 192 -1.35 -10.30 16.29
N ALA A 193 -0.03 -10.56 16.32
CA ALA A 193 0.85 -10.28 15.20
C ALA A 193 0.54 -11.13 13.94
N ASP A 194 -0.12 -12.28 14.07
CA ASP A 194 -0.56 -13.09 12.92
C ASP A 194 -1.77 -12.44 12.24
N LEU A 195 -2.69 -11.85 13.03
CA LEU A 195 -3.80 -11.06 12.49
C LEU A 195 -3.33 -9.75 11.87
N TRP A 196 -2.25 -9.15 12.36
CA TRP A 196 -1.63 -7.99 11.72
C TRP A 196 -1.05 -8.35 10.35
N ALA A 197 -0.28 -9.42 10.27
CA ALA A 197 0.26 -9.90 8.99
C ALA A 197 -0.87 -10.25 7.99
N ALA A 198 -2.07 -10.59 8.50
CA ALA A 198 -3.29 -10.79 7.71
C ALA A 198 -4.06 -9.49 7.38
N CYS A 199 -3.46 -8.31 7.57
CA CYS A 199 -4.08 -6.99 7.36
C CYS A 199 -5.33 -6.72 8.22
N ILE A 200 -5.54 -7.45 9.31
CA ILE A 200 -6.72 -7.29 10.19
C ILE A 200 -6.33 -6.62 11.51
N GLY A 201 -5.31 -7.15 12.20
CA GLY A 201 -4.94 -6.67 13.54
C GLY A 201 -4.55 -5.19 13.57
N GLY A 202 -3.98 -4.69 12.49
CA GLY A 202 -3.60 -3.29 12.32
C GLY A 202 -4.69 -2.39 11.73
N ALA A 203 -5.84 -2.92 11.32
CA ALA A 203 -6.91 -2.13 10.73
C ALA A 203 -7.49 -1.13 11.75
N SER A 204 -7.42 0.15 11.43
CA SER A 204 -8.03 1.21 12.25
C SER A 204 -9.52 1.30 11.99
N GLN A 205 -10.25 1.78 13.00
CA GLN A 205 -11.63 2.20 12.80
C GLN A 205 -11.67 3.37 11.80
N GLU A 206 -12.62 3.34 10.86
CA GLU A 206 -12.68 4.23 9.70
C GLU A 206 -12.62 5.71 10.06
N ASP A 207 -13.44 6.18 11.03
CA ASP A 207 -13.44 7.59 11.43
C ASP A 207 -12.07 8.02 12.00
N SER A 208 -11.41 7.13 12.76
CA SER A 208 -10.07 7.41 13.30
C SER A 208 -9.01 7.44 12.21
N PHE A 209 -9.17 6.62 11.16
CA PHE A 209 -8.30 6.61 10.00
C PHE A 209 -8.43 7.90 9.19
N LEU A 210 -9.65 8.36 8.96
CA LEU A 210 -9.94 9.62 8.26
C LEU A 210 -9.44 10.83 9.07
N ALA A 211 -9.70 10.85 10.38
CA ALA A 211 -9.22 11.92 11.26
C ALA A 211 -7.69 12.04 11.24
N ALA A 212 -6.95 10.91 11.23
CA ALA A 212 -5.49 10.95 11.15
C ALA A 212 -4.96 11.53 9.83
N ILE A 213 -5.71 11.37 8.72
CA ILE A 213 -5.39 11.99 7.43
C ILE A 213 -5.62 13.50 7.50
N GLU A 214 -6.74 13.93 8.07
CA GLU A 214 -7.10 15.35 8.20
C GLU A 214 -6.15 16.08 9.17
N ASP A 215 -5.78 15.44 10.28
CA ASP A 215 -4.81 15.96 11.25
C ASP A 215 -3.41 16.17 10.63
N ALA A 216 -3.07 15.41 9.58
CA ALA A 216 -1.85 15.58 8.81
C ALA A 216 -1.90 16.74 7.79
N GLY A 217 -2.99 17.50 7.71
CA GLY A 217 -3.18 18.62 6.77
C GLY A 217 -3.61 18.18 5.35
N LEU A 218 -4.21 17.00 5.25
CA LEU A 218 -4.75 16.47 4.00
C LEU A 218 -6.28 16.50 4.06
N THR A 219 -6.93 16.97 2.99
CA THR A 219 -8.41 16.99 2.89
C THR A 219 -8.89 15.80 2.09
N VAL A 220 -9.68 14.91 2.69
CA VAL A 220 -10.30 13.77 1.98
C VAL A 220 -11.37 14.29 1.02
N THR A 221 -11.21 13.98 -0.27
CA THR A 221 -12.09 14.48 -1.35
C THR A 221 -12.94 13.39 -2.00
N ALA A 222 -12.52 12.13 -1.90
CA ALA A 222 -13.27 10.99 -2.41
C ALA A 222 -12.92 9.72 -1.62
N MET A 223 -13.91 8.83 -1.47
CA MET A 223 -13.72 7.52 -0.86
C MET A 223 -14.77 6.55 -1.38
N TRP A 224 -14.38 5.29 -1.60
CA TRP A 224 -15.31 4.20 -1.91
C TRP A 224 -14.85 2.87 -1.31
N ARG A 225 -15.78 1.94 -1.17
CA ARG A 225 -15.51 0.57 -0.75
C ARG A 225 -15.05 -0.26 -1.94
N ASN A 226 -13.97 -1.03 -1.76
CA ASN A 226 -13.46 -1.95 -2.77
C ASN A 226 -14.18 -3.30 -2.73
N GLY A 227 -14.23 -3.98 -3.88
CA GLY A 227 -14.71 -5.36 -4.00
C GLY A 227 -13.68 -6.39 -3.53
N TYR A 228 -12.95 -6.10 -2.45
CA TYR A 228 -11.94 -7.01 -1.90
C TYR A 228 -12.59 -8.09 -1.03
N GLU A 229 -12.14 -9.35 -1.18
CA GLU A 229 -12.63 -10.49 -0.43
C GLU A 229 -11.55 -11.10 0.44
N PHE A 230 -11.87 -11.29 1.72
CA PHE A 230 -11.01 -12.01 2.64
C PHE A 230 -11.17 -13.51 2.44
N ILE A 231 -10.06 -14.24 2.24
CA ILE A 231 -10.10 -15.67 1.92
C ILE A 231 -9.98 -16.58 3.16
N SER A 232 -9.35 -16.14 4.25
CA SER A 232 -9.25 -16.93 5.46
C SER A 232 -10.52 -16.85 6.32
N ASP A 233 -10.88 -17.95 7.00
CA ASP A 233 -12.07 -17.99 7.88
C ASP A 233 -11.97 -16.93 8.98
N ARG A 234 -10.80 -16.78 9.61
CA ARG A 234 -10.56 -15.76 10.65
C ARG A 234 -10.81 -14.34 10.13
N ALA A 235 -10.42 -14.05 8.90
CA ALA A 235 -10.63 -12.75 8.28
C ALA A 235 -12.11 -12.51 7.94
N ARG A 236 -12.81 -13.55 7.46
CA ARG A 236 -14.25 -13.49 7.22
C ARG A 236 -15.04 -13.27 8.51
N ASP A 237 -14.69 -13.97 9.58
CA ASP A 237 -15.30 -13.80 10.90
C ASP A 237 -15.08 -12.39 11.46
N ALA A 238 -13.86 -11.85 11.32
CA ALA A 238 -13.54 -10.48 11.73
C ALA A 238 -14.32 -9.47 10.89
N SER A 239 -14.44 -9.69 9.56
CA SER A 239 -15.24 -8.84 8.69
C SER A 239 -16.72 -8.83 9.10
N ALA A 240 -17.31 -9.99 9.35
CA ALA A 240 -18.70 -10.09 9.81
C ALA A 240 -18.93 -9.41 11.17
N ARG A 241 -17.96 -9.50 12.08
CA ARG A 241 -18.10 -9.01 13.46
C ARG A 241 -17.77 -7.53 13.63
N TYR A 242 -16.73 -7.03 12.94
CA TYR A 242 -16.20 -5.67 13.11
C TYR A 242 -16.39 -4.78 11.88
N GLY A 243 -16.96 -5.31 10.80
CA GLY A 243 -17.09 -4.59 9.53
C GLY A 243 -15.73 -4.31 8.89
N VAL A 244 -14.79 -5.29 8.94
CA VAL A 244 -13.49 -5.16 8.26
C VAL A 244 -13.74 -5.09 6.77
N LYS A 245 -13.22 -4.06 6.12
CA LYS A 245 -13.43 -3.79 4.69
C LYS A 245 -12.22 -3.11 4.07
N SER A 246 -12.07 -3.25 2.76
CA SER A 246 -11.13 -2.44 1.99
C SER A 246 -11.82 -1.19 1.48
N ILE A 247 -11.11 -0.06 1.59
CA ILE A 247 -11.50 1.23 1.00
C ILE A 247 -10.40 1.75 0.10
N SER A 248 -10.79 2.52 -0.92
CA SER A 248 -9.88 3.43 -1.63
C SER A 248 -10.28 4.86 -1.33
N LEU A 249 -9.33 5.75 -1.10
CA LEU A 249 -9.58 7.16 -0.86
C LEU A 249 -8.57 8.06 -1.59
N LEU A 250 -9.00 9.28 -1.81
CA LEU A 250 -8.20 10.39 -2.31
C LEU A 250 -8.22 11.52 -1.28
N ALA A 251 -7.05 12.01 -0.92
CA ALA A 251 -6.91 13.24 -0.13
C ALA A 251 -5.93 14.19 -0.84
N VAL A 252 -6.11 15.49 -0.63
CA VAL A 252 -5.32 16.55 -1.26
C VAL A 252 -4.63 17.36 -0.17
N LYS A 253 -3.35 17.67 -0.37
CA LYS A 253 -2.59 18.58 0.50
C LYS A 253 -3.04 20.01 0.26
N ASN A 254 -3.43 20.68 1.34
CA ASN A 254 -3.85 22.11 1.34
C ASN A 254 -2.67 23.05 1.04
#